data_9575ef05bc7f08c10057fed4baec5514
#
_entry.id   9575ef05bc7f08c10057fed4baec5514
#
_cell.length_a   1.000
_cell.length_b   1.000
_cell.length_c   1.000
_cell.angle_alpha   90.00
_cell.angle_beta   90.00
_cell.angle_gamma   90.00
#
_symmetry.space_group_name_H-M   'P 1'
#
loop_
_entity.id
_entity.type
_entity.pdbx_description
1 polymer ?
#
loop_
_entity_poly.entity_id
_entity_poly.type
_entity_poly.pdbx_seq_one_letter_code
_entity_poly.pdbx_strand_id
1 'polypeptide(L)'
;MSRILILGSTGMLGTMVSRYFLNLKEYDVALTTRAPGQESDESYIFKYDASVDEVDSLIKKVNPDYVINCIGIIKPEIDEANQQSISNAININSYFPLQLSNNAEVHKFKYIQIGTDCVFSGNTGNYVESSFQDAEDVYGKSKIGGEVVHNYKKVVRASIVGPEVGEGKSLLNWFLSQEKNEINGFKDHLWNGITTLNFAKIAHGMIKSDTFSQNLQHLIPKDIVSKFTLLEYFKNYFDIDIKINEINSDKSVNRTLNTENIEFNNLLWMNAGYDHVPTIEENIKELAESDISKGILS
;
A
#
# COMPACT_ATOMS: atom_id res chain seq x y z
N MET A 1 -1.87 -15.89 -21.19
CA MET A 1 -1.51 -15.33 -19.87
C MET A 1 -2.15 -13.97 -19.77
N SER A 2 -2.76 -13.64 -18.62
CA SER A 2 -3.25 -12.27 -18.39
C SER A 2 -2.07 -11.33 -18.19
N ARG A 3 -2.18 -10.12 -18.71
CA ARG A 3 -1.16 -9.07 -18.59
C ARG A 3 -1.48 -8.15 -17.42
N ILE A 4 -0.51 -7.97 -16.55
CA ILE A 4 -0.62 -7.12 -15.37
C ILE A 4 0.36 -5.95 -15.50
N LEU A 5 -0.15 -4.73 -15.41
CA LEU A 5 0.67 -3.52 -15.32
C LEU A 5 0.79 -3.09 -13.85
N ILE A 6 2.00 -3.04 -13.34
CA ILE A 6 2.30 -2.54 -11.99
C ILE A 6 2.91 -1.15 -12.11
N LEU A 7 2.17 -0.15 -11.64
CA LEU A 7 2.58 1.24 -11.65
C LEU A 7 3.37 1.58 -10.39
N GLY A 8 4.54 2.21 -10.56
CA GLY A 8 5.40 2.62 -9.45
C GLY A 8 6.19 1.48 -8.82
N SER A 9 6.80 0.61 -9.63
CA SER A 9 7.50 -0.62 -9.23
C SER A 9 8.71 -0.43 -8.30
N THR A 10 9.18 0.80 -8.10
CA THR A 10 10.38 1.12 -7.29
C THR A 10 10.08 1.67 -5.89
N GLY A 11 8.82 1.99 -5.57
CA GLY A 11 8.41 2.39 -4.22
C GLY A 11 8.25 1.20 -3.28
N MET A 12 8.04 1.46 -1.97
CA MET A 12 7.85 0.43 -0.93
C MET A 12 6.86 -0.67 -1.35
N LEU A 13 5.63 -0.28 -1.67
CA LEU A 13 4.59 -1.22 -2.07
C LEU A 13 4.88 -1.82 -3.45
N GLY A 14 5.27 -0.98 -4.42
CA GLY A 14 5.48 -1.40 -5.80
C GLY A 14 6.62 -2.41 -5.95
N THR A 15 7.70 -2.28 -5.19
CA THR A 15 8.81 -3.25 -5.19
C THR A 15 8.34 -4.62 -4.70
N MET A 16 7.59 -4.66 -3.60
CA MET A 16 7.05 -5.92 -3.07
C MET A 16 6.09 -6.57 -4.07
N VAL A 17 5.12 -5.81 -4.58
CA VAL A 17 4.13 -6.30 -5.56
C VAL A 17 4.82 -6.80 -6.83
N SER A 18 5.77 -6.03 -7.36
CA SER A 18 6.50 -6.41 -8.58
C SER A 18 7.28 -7.70 -8.40
N ARG A 19 8.07 -7.82 -7.33
CA ARG A 19 8.83 -9.04 -7.06
C ARG A 19 7.91 -10.24 -6.82
N TYR A 20 6.81 -10.05 -6.11
CA TYR A 20 5.83 -11.11 -5.87
C TYR A 20 5.25 -11.63 -7.19
N PHE A 21 4.73 -10.76 -8.06
CA PHE A 21 4.10 -11.17 -9.32
C PHE A 21 5.11 -11.75 -10.32
N LEU A 22 6.33 -11.24 -10.39
CA LEU A 22 7.39 -11.81 -11.21
C LEU A 22 7.78 -13.24 -10.77
N ASN A 23 7.74 -13.52 -9.47
CA ASN A 23 8.06 -14.86 -8.93
C ASN A 23 6.98 -15.90 -9.23
N LEU A 24 5.71 -15.48 -9.42
CA LEU A 24 4.61 -16.41 -9.74
C LEU A 24 4.75 -17.07 -11.11
N LYS A 25 5.34 -16.36 -12.10
CA LYS A 25 5.50 -16.84 -13.49
C LYS A 25 4.19 -17.24 -14.19
N GLU A 26 3.05 -16.80 -13.65
CA GLU A 26 1.70 -17.11 -14.15
C GLU A 26 1.14 -15.97 -15.02
N TYR A 27 1.78 -14.81 -15.03
CA TYR A 27 1.33 -13.57 -15.65
C TYR A 27 2.40 -12.97 -16.57
N ASP A 28 1.95 -12.22 -17.57
CA ASP A 28 2.78 -11.31 -18.34
C ASP A 28 2.84 -9.98 -17.57
N VAL A 29 3.98 -9.70 -16.92
CA VAL A 29 4.12 -8.58 -15.96
C VAL A 29 4.85 -7.42 -16.61
N ALA A 30 4.17 -6.27 -16.74
CA ALA A 30 4.72 -4.99 -17.14
C ALA A 30 4.90 -4.08 -15.92
N LEU A 31 6.05 -3.41 -15.84
CA LEU A 31 6.44 -2.55 -14.73
C LEU A 31 6.64 -1.11 -15.20
N THR A 32 6.46 -0.14 -14.29
CA THR A 32 6.85 1.25 -14.57
C THR A 32 7.87 1.77 -13.56
N THR A 33 8.80 2.58 -14.07
CA THR A 33 9.81 3.29 -13.28
C THR A 33 10.01 4.71 -13.78
N ARG A 34 10.42 5.63 -12.89
CA ARG A 34 10.82 6.99 -13.27
C ARG A 34 12.31 7.07 -13.64
N ALA A 35 13.12 6.12 -13.19
CA ALA A 35 14.56 6.15 -13.39
C ALA A 35 14.93 5.92 -14.87
N PRO A 36 15.76 6.78 -15.48
CA PRO A 36 16.25 6.54 -16.83
C PRO A 36 17.19 5.32 -16.86
N GLY A 37 17.16 4.56 -17.95
CA GLY A 37 18.07 3.44 -18.17
C GLY A 37 17.69 2.10 -17.52
N GLN A 38 16.54 2.04 -16.87
CA GLN A 38 15.94 0.77 -16.37
C GLN A 38 14.93 0.16 -17.34
N GLU A 39 14.73 0.81 -18.48
CA GLU A 39 13.93 0.24 -19.57
C GLU A 39 14.65 -0.95 -20.18
N SER A 40 13.96 -2.10 -20.27
CA SER A 40 14.43 -3.26 -21.00
C SER A 40 13.27 -3.93 -21.71
N ASP A 41 13.46 -4.26 -22.98
CA ASP A 41 12.45 -4.99 -23.76
C ASP A 41 12.26 -6.43 -23.24
N GLU A 42 13.26 -6.99 -22.57
CA GLU A 42 13.22 -8.35 -22.02
C GLU A 42 12.40 -8.47 -20.74
N SER A 43 12.24 -7.36 -19.98
CA SER A 43 11.50 -7.34 -18.69
C SER A 43 10.23 -6.49 -18.72
N TYR A 44 9.79 -5.99 -19.88
CA TYR A 44 8.63 -5.11 -19.99
C TYR A 44 8.64 -3.95 -18.97
N ILE A 45 9.79 -3.29 -18.78
CA ILE A 45 9.93 -2.12 -17.92
C ILE A 45 9.77 -0.85 -18.76
N PHE A 46 8.80 -0.02 -18.40
CA PHE A 46 8.48 1.22 -19.08
C PHE A 46 8.87 2.42 -18.23
N LYS A 47 9.53 3.41 -18.83
CA LYS A 47 9.70 4.71 -18.19
C LYS A 47 8.34 5.40 -18.16
N TYR A 48 7.93 5.85 -16.96
CA TYR A 48 6.67 6.54 -16.77
C TYR A 48 6.71 7.41 -15.51
N ASP A 49 6.36 8.68 -15.68
CA ASP A 49 6.19 9.64 -14.59
C ASP A 49 4.75 10.17 -14.61
N ALA A 50 3.95 9.76 -13.60
CA ALA A 50 2.54 10.14 -13.50
C ALA A 50 2.30 11.67 -13.34
N SER A 51 3.35 12.47 -13.12
CA SER A 51 3.25 13.93 -13.03
C SER A 51 3.27 14.64 -14.39
N VAL A 52 3.81 13.97 -15.43
CA VAL A 52 4.05 14.58 -16.75
C VAL A 52 3.63 13.73 -17.94
N ASP A 53 3.58 12.39 -17.79
CA ASP A 53 3.31 11.48 -18.89
C ASP A 53 1.82 11.15 -19.01
N GLU A 54 1.36 10.99 -20.26
CA GLU A 54 -0.02 10.61 -20.56
C GLU A 54 -0.27 9.12 -20.30
N VAL A 55 -1.17 8.81 -19.36
CA VAL A 55 -1.50 7.43 -18.98
C VAL A 55 -2.13 6.63 -20.11
N ASP A 56 -2.93 7.26 -20.98
CA ASP A 56 -3.58 6.60 -22.13
C ASP A 56 -2.54 6.02 -23.11
N SER A 57 -1.43 6.73 -23.34
CA SER A 57 -0.35 6.27 -24.20
C SER A 57 0.34 5.01 -23.62
N LEU A 58 0.56 4.99 -22.31
CA LEU A 58 1.11 3.81 -21.63
C LEU A 58 0.14 2.61 -21.71
N ILE A 59 -1.14 2.83 -21.42
CA ILE A 59 -2.17 1.79 -21.46
C ILE A 59 -2.29 1.19 -22.87
N LYS A 60 -2.29 2.01 -23.91
CA LYS A 60 -2.30 1.53 -25.31
C LYS A 60 -1.07 0.69 -25.66
N LYS A 61 0.11 1.12 -25.19
CA LYS A 61 1.37 0.40 -25.44
C LYS A 61 1.42 -0.95 -24.72
N VAL A 62 0.96 -1.01 -23.45
CA VAL A 62 1.01 -2.21 -22.62
C VAL A 62 -0.19 -3.13 -22.90
N ASN A 63 -1.38 -2.57 -23.14
CA ASN A 63 -2.65 -3.29 -23.31
C ASN A 63 -2.91 -4.29 -22.15
N PRO A 64 -3.00 -3.82 -20.87
CA PRO A 64 -3.13 -4.67 -19.71
C PRO A 64 -4.55 -5.20 -19.52
N ASP A 65 -4.71 -6.40 -18.95
CA ASP A 65 -5.97 -6.91 -18.42
C ASP A 65 -6.25 -6.37 -17.01
N TYR A 66 -5.16 -6.20 -16.23
CA TYR A 66 -5.20 -5.68 -14.87
C TYR A 66 -4.12 -4.63 -14.64
N VAL A 67 -4.44 -3.65 -13.81
CA VAL A 67 -3.48 -2.63 -13.35
C VAL A 67 -3.46 -2.61 -11.83
N ILE A 68 -2.26 -2.60 -11.23
CA ILE A 68 -2.07 -2.40 -9.80
C ILE A 68 -1.36 -1.05 -9.63
N ASN A 69 -2.07 -0.07 -9.05
CA ASN A 69 -1.50 1.25 -8.84
C ASN A 69 -0.84 1.35 -7.46
N CYS A 70 0.50 1.35 -7.47
CA CYS A 70 1.35 1.58 -6.30
C CYS A 70 1.94 3.00 -6.27
N ILE A 71 1.58 3.88 -7.24
CA ILE A 71 2.04 5.27 -7.25
C ILE A 71 1.27 6.08 -6.21
N GLY A 72 2.00 6.86 -5.45
CA GLY A 72 1.46 7.84 -4.51
C GLY A 72 2.57 8.65 -3.87
N ILE A 73 2.26 9.89 -3.48
CA ILE A 73 3.13 10.73 -2.65
C ILE A 73 2.69 10.57 -1.21
N ILE A 74 3.63 10.24 -0.33
CA ILE A 74 3.36 10.02 1.10
C ILE A 74 3.56 11.29 1.93
N LYS A 75 2.99 11.33 3.13
CA LYS A 75 3.03 12.51 4.01
C LYS A 75 4.43 13.11 4.21
N PRO A 76 5.51 12.34 4.45
CA PRO A 76 6.85 12.90 4.63
C PRO A 76 7.44 13.60 3.37
N GLU A 77 6.83 13.41 2.21
CA GLU A 77 7.26 14.01 0.94
C GLU A 77 6.49 15.29 0.59
N ILE A 78 5.50 15.67 1.42
CA ILE A 78 4.64 16.83 1.18
C ILE A 78 5.06 17.97 2.10
N ASP A 79 5.53 19.05 1.49
CA ASP A 79 5.73 20.34 2.18
C ASP A 79 4.44 21.15 2.08
N GLU A 80 3.68 21.22 3.18
CA GLU A 80 2.39 21.93 3.24
C GLU A 80 2.52 23.46 3.18
N ALA A 81 3.74 24.01 3.32
CA ALA A 81 4.01 25.42 3.10
C ALA A 81 4.33 25.76 1.62
N ASN A 82 4.54 24.74 0.78
CA ASN A 82 4.92 24.90 -0.62
C ASN A 82 3.76 24.55 -1.56
N GLN A 83 3.23 25.55 -2.28
CA GLN A 83 2.11 25.36 -3.22
C GLN A 83 2.40 24.34 -4.32
N GLN A 84 3.64 24.27 -4.82
CA GLN A 84 4.00 23.29 -5.85
C GLN A 84 3.98 21.87 -5.29
N SER A 85 4.43 21.67 -4.05
CA SER A 85 4.38 20.38 -3.35
C SER A 85 2.93 19.93 -3.14
N ILE A 86 2.05 20.85 -2.70
CA ILE A 86 0.60 20.58 -2.55
C ILE A 86 -0.02 20.21 -3.90
N SER A 87 0.24 21.01 -4.95
CA SER A 87 -0.28 20.74 -6.31
C SER A 87 0.17 19.38 -6.83
N ASN A 88 1.42 19.01 -6.59
CA ASN A 88 1.96 17.70 -6.97
C ASN A 88 1.28 16.56 -6.21
N ALA A 89 1.04 16.72 -4.90
CA ALA A 89 0.31 15.75 -4.11
C ALA A 89 -1.13 15.53 -4.63
N ILE A 90 -1.85 16.60 -4.97
CA ILE A 90 -3.20 16.52 -5.56
C ILE A 90 -3.14 15.85 -6.93
N ASN A 91 -2.17 16.20 -7.76
CA ASN A 91 -2.01 15.62 -9.10
C ASN A 91 -1.83 14.10 -9.02
N ILE A 92 -0.90 13.65 -8.18
CA ILE A 92 -0.52 12.23 -8.08
C ILE A 92 -1.53 11.42 -7.26
N ASN A 93 -2.02 11.94 -6.14
CA ASN A 93 -2.88 11.18 -5.24
C ASN A 93 -4.37 11.25 -5.61
N SER A 94 -4.81 12.30 -6.34
CA SER A 94 -6.22 12.50 -6.72
C SER A 94 -6.44 12.39 -8.22
N TYR A 95 -5.81 13.27 -9.00
CA TYR A 95 -6.10 13.40 -10.42
C TYR A 95 -5.62 12.19 -11.23
N PHE A 96 -4.42 11.69 -10.98
CA PHE A 96 -3.90 10.51 -11.67
C PHE A 96 -4.78 9.24 -11.46
N PRO A 97 -5.21 8.87 -10.24
CA PRO A 97 -6.17 7.78 -10.05
C PRO A 97 -7.50 7.97 -10.80
N LEU A 98 -7.95 9.21 -10.96
CA LEU A 98 -9.16 9.52 -11.73
C LEU A 98 -8.93 9.31 -13.23
N GLN A 99 -7.80 9.80 -13.78
CA GLN A 99 -7.41 9.52 -15.16
C GLN A 99 -7.31 8.01 -15.43
N LEU A 100 -6.71 7.26 -14.47
CA LEU A 100 -6.59 5.81 -14.58
C LEU A 100 -7.96 5.12 -14.57
N SER A 101 -8.94 5.61 -13.78
CA SER A 101 -10.31 5.11 -13.78
C SER A 101 -11.00 5.32 -15.13
N ASN A 102 -10.84 6.49 -15.74
CA ASN A 102 -11.38 6.80 -17.05
C ASN A 102 -10.78 5.89 -18.14
N ASN A 103 -9.45 5.67 -18.07
CA ASN A 103 -8.77 4.74 -18.98
C ASN A 103 -9.25 3.30 -18.78
N ALA A 104 -9.50 2.88 -17.53
CA ALA A 104 -10.03 1.55 -17.23
C ALA A 104 -11.40 1.33 -17.88
N GLU A 105 -12.26 2.36 -17.92
CA GLU A 105 -13.54 2.30 -18.62
C GLU A 105 -13.39 2.22 -20.14
N VAL A 106 -12.49 3.01 -20.72
CA VAL A 106 -12.26 3.04 -22.17
C VAL A 106 -11.63 1.73 -22.67
N HIS A 107 -10.59 1.27 -22.02
CA HIS A 107 -9.77 0.12 -22.44
C HIS A 107 -10.21 -1.21 -21.79
N LYS A 108 -11.21 -1.18 -20.87
CA LYS A 108 -11.82 -2.37 -20.24
C LYS A 108 -10.88 -3.23 -19.38
N PHE A 109 -9.86 -2.64 -18.79
CA PHE A 109 -9.05 -3.32 -17.78
C PHE A 109 -9.61 -3.09 -16.38
N LYS A 110 -9.36 -4.03 -15.46
CA LYS A 110 -9.66 -3.87 -14.02
C LYS A 110 -8.46 -3.30 -13.30
N TYR A 111 -8.68 -2.39 -12.32
CA TYR A 111 -7.55 -1.89 -11.58
C TYR A 111 -7.75 -1.85 -10.06
N ILE A 112 -6.68 -2.15 -9.35
CA ILE A 112 -6.61 -2.17 -7.90
C ILE A 112 -5.83 -0.93 -7.44
N GLN A 113 -6.46 -0.14 -6.57
CA GLN A 113 -5.90 1.06 -5.94
C GLN A 113 -5.70 0.82 -4.45
N ILE A 114 -4.48 1.05 -3.94
CA ILE A 114 -4.29 1.11 -2.49
C ILE A 114 -4.84 2.42 -1.93
N GLY A 115 -5.79 2.31 -1.00
CA GLY A 115 -6.26 3.40 -0.15
C GLY A 115 -5.43 3.51 1.14
N THR A 116 -5.81 4.44 2.03
CA THR A 116 -5.10 4.67 3.30
C THR A 116 -6.06 5.00 4.44
N ASP A 117 -5.74 4.57 5.65
CA ASP A 117 -6.40 4.99 6.89
C ASP A 117 -6.21 6.49 7.19
N CYS A 118 -5.22 7.13 6.59
CA CYS A 118 -4.96 8.57 6.75
C CYS A 118 -6.02 9.48 6.13
N VAL A 119 -7.05 8.94 5.46
CA VAL A 119 -8.25 9.68 5.09
C VAL A 119 -9.10 10.07 6.32
N PHE A 120 -8.78 9.50 7.48
CA PHE A 120 -9.40 9.78 8.76
C PHE A 120 -8.48 10.57 9.68
N SER A 121 -9.04 11.44 10.53
CA SER A 121 -8.29 12.22 11.51
C SER A 121 -7.58 11.37 12.57
N GLY A 122 -8.19 10.27 12.95
CA GLY A 122 -7.70 9.39 14.02
C GLY A 122 -8.23 9.77 15.41
N ASN A 123 -9.31 10.52 15.47
CA ASN A 123 -9.91 10.94 16.75
C ASN A 123 -10.76 9.85 17.40
N THR A 124 -11.34 8.92 16.64
CA THR A 124 -12.31 7.93 17.14
C THR A 124 -11.88 6.47 16.99
N GLY A 125 -11.16 6.12 15.91
CA GLY A 125 -10.87 4.74 15.56
C GLY A 125 -12.09 3.95 15.06
N ASN A 126 -11.86 2.67 14.73
CA ASN A 126 -12.88 1.74 14.23
C ASN A 126 -13.69 2.29 13.04
N TYR A 127 -13.02 3.05 12.16
CA TYR A 127 -13.65 3.63 10.99
C TYR A 127 -14.06 2.52 10.00
N VAL A 128 -15.29 2.63 9.49
CA VAL A 128 -15.85 1.76 8.45
C VAL A 128 -15.87 2.48 7.10
N GLU A 129 -16.21 1.77 6.03
CA GLU A 129 -16.18 2.30 4.65
C GLU A 129 -17.05 3.55 4.48
N SER A 130 -18.20 3.61 5.16
CA SER A 130 -19.14 4.75 5.15
C SER A 130 -18.78 5.88 6.13
N SER A 131 -17.73 5.71 6.96
CA SER A 131 -17.30 6.75 7.89
C SER A 131 -16.90 8.02 7.15
N PHE A 132 -17.23 9.19 7.72
CA PHE A 132 -16.87 10.47 7.16
C PHE A 132 -15.33 10.64 7.12
N GLN A 133 -14.80 10.94 5.96
CA GLN A 133 -13.37 11.16 5.72
C GLN A 133 -13.00 12.58 6.18
N ASP A 134 -12.42 12.69 7.37
CA ASP A 134 -12.17 13.94 8.08
C ASP A 134 -10.67 14.31 8.21
N ALA A 135 -9.84 13.85 7.27
CA ALA A 135 -8.43 14.19 7.24
C ALA A 135 -8.21 15.71 7.17
N GLU A 136 -7.26 16.22 7.96
CA GLU A 136 -6.95 17.65 8.04
C GLU A 136 -5.74 18.03 7.17
N ASP A 137 -4.78 17.13 7.01
CA ASP A 137 -3.55 17.34 6.26
C ASP A 137 -3.72 17.15 4.72
N VAL A 138 -2.77 17.69 3.96
CA VAL A 138 -2.78 17.62 2.49
C VAL A 138 -2.70 16.17 2.00
N TYR A 139 -1.95 15.32 2.68
CA TYR A 139 -1.83 13.91 2.30
C TYR A 139 -3.20 13.22 2.33
N GLY A 140 -3.87 13.22 3.49
CA GLY A 140 -5.17 12.59 3.63
C GLY A 140 -6.21 13.16 2.66
N LYS A 141 -6.30 14.51 2.54
CA LYS A 141 -7.22 15.18 1.60
C LYS A 141 -6.95 14.80 0.14
N SER A 142 -5.68 14.72 -0.27
CA SER A 142 -5.34 14.31 -1.64
C SER A 142 -5.67 12.84 -1.89
N LYS A 143 -5.50 11.96 -0.91
CA LYS A 143 -5.87 10.54 -1.02
C LYS A 143 -7.38 10.34 -1.11
N ILE A 144 -8.19 11.14 -0.39
CA ILE A 144 -9.66 11.14 -0.50
C ILE A 144 -10.10 11.38 -1.94
N GLY A 145 -9.52 12.40 -2.61
CA GLY A 145 -9.84 12.70 -4.02
C GLY A 145 -9.52 11.55 -4.97
N GLY A 146 -8.54 10.69 -4.63
CA GLY A 146 -8.17 9.51 -5.41
C GLY A 146 -9.05 8.29 -5.18
N GLU A 147 -9.92 8.27 -4.17
CA GLU A 147 -10.77 7.13 -3.84
C GLU A 147 -12.17 7.17 -4.50
N VAL A 148 -12.38 8.07 -5.46
CA VAL A 148 -13.66 8.14 -6.19
C VAL A 148 -14.01 6.77 -6.76
N VAL A 149 -15.23 6.34 -6.45
CA VAL A 149 -15.77 5.03 -6.84
C VAL A 149 -15.96 4.95 -8.36
N HIS A 150 -15.54 3.84 -8.96
CA HIS A 150 -15.71 3.56 -10.37
C HIS A 150 -15.88 2.05 -10.62
N ASN A 151 -16.65 1.65 -11.65
CA ASN A 151 -16.98 0.24 -11.90
C ASN A 151 -15.76 -0.66 -12.14
N TYR A 152 -14.72 -0.16 -12.79
CA TYR A 152 -13.49 -0.91 -13.08
C TYR A 152 -12.41 -0.78 -11.99
N LYS A 153 -12.64 0.08 -11.00
CA LYS A 153 -11.70 0.39 -9.94
C LYS A 153 -12.10 -0.28 -8.64
N LYS A 154 -11.13 -0.87 -7.97
CA LYS A 154 -11.27 -1.39 -6.60
C LYS A 154 -10.28 -0.70 -5.70
N VAL A 155 -10.81 -0.03 -4.68
CA VAL A 155 -10.00 0.58 -3.64
C VAL A 155 -9.92 -0.37 -2.45
N VAL A 156 -8.71 -0.81 -2.13
CA VAL A 156 -8.41 -1.56 -0.90
C VAL A 156 -7.78 -0.59 0.08
N ARG A 157 -8.54 -0.19 1.11
CA ARG A 157 -8.05 0.75 2.12
C ARG A 157 -7.43 -0.01 3.28
N ALA A 158 -6.17 0.28 3.57
CA ALA A 158 -5.42 -0.25 4.70
C ALA A 158 -4.30 0.71 5.10
N SER A 159 -3.84 0.63 6.34
CA SER A 159 -2.49 1.08 6.71
C SER A 159 -1.50 0.01 6.30
N ILE A 160 -0.33 0.37 5.76
CA ILE A 160 0.65 -0.61 5.29
C ILE A 160 2.04 -0.36 5.86
N VAL A 161 2.75 -1.47 6.12
CA VAL A 161 4.17 -1.46 6.47
C VAL A 161 4.93 -2.46 5.60
N GLY A 162 6.19 -2.17 5.30
CA GLY A 162 7.03 -3.08 4.52
C GLY A 162 8.42 -2.54 4.28
N PRO A 163 9.31 -3.37 3.72
CA PRO A 163 10.68 -2.98 3.39
C PRO A 163 10.71 -2.07 2.15
N GLU A 164 11.70 -1.18 2.15
CA GLU A 164 12.07 -0.36 0.98
C GLU A 164 13.51 -0.64 0.59
N VAL A 165 13.83 -0.44 -0.67
CA VAL A 165 15.21 -0.54 -1.16
C VAL A 165 16.02 0.67 -0.70
N GLY A 166 17.19 0.44 -0.10
CA GLY A 166 18.09 1.48 0.37
C GLY A 166 17.62 2.18 1.65
N GLU A 167 17.99 3.46 1.79
CA GLU A 167 17.59 4.31 2.94
C GLU A 167 16.14 4.77 2.80
N GLY A 168 15.20 3.84 2.97
CA GLY A 168 13.77 4.10 2.84
C GLY A 168 13.20 4.93 4.00
N LYS A 169 12.05 5.60 3.73
CA LYS A 169 11.32 6.41 4.72
C LYS A 169 10.20 5.64 5.44
N SER A 170 10.04 4.34 5.15
CA SER A 170 9.02 3.51 5.79
C SER A 170 9.31 3.30 7.28
N LEU A 171 8.25 3.01 8.04
CA LEU A 171 8.38 2.73 9.47
C LEU A 171 9.35 1.56 9.73
N LEU A 172 9.31 0.52 8.88
CA LEU A 172 10.19 -0.64 9.03
C LEU A 172 11.65 -0.26 8.76
N ASN A 173 11.96 0.42 7.64
CA ASN A 173 13.34 0.82 7.34
C ASN A 173 13.89 1.78 8.39
N TRP A 174 13.08 2.75 8.84
CA TRP A 174 13.45 3.62 9.94
C TRP A 174 13.78 2.79 11.21
N PHE A 175 12.94 1.81 11.55
CA PHE A 175 13.17 0.96 12.72
C PHE A 175 14.47 0.16 12.59
N LEU A 176 14.72 -0.47 11.44
CA LEU A 176 15.93 -1.24 11.20
C LEU A 176 17.19 -0.38 11.27
N SER A 177 17.12 0.90 10.92
CA SER A 177 18.23 1.85 11.04
C SER A 177 18.55 2.26 12.48
N GLN A 178 17.70 1.90 13.45
CA GLN A 178 17.86 2.24 14.88
C GLN A 178 18.60 1.17 15.70
N GLU A 179 19.20 0.17 15.06
CA GLU A 179 19.94 -0.89 15.75
C GLU A 179 20.94 -0.31 16.78
N LYS A 180 20.98 -0.90 17.97
CA LYS A 180 21.78 -0.47 19.14
C LYS A 180 21.40 0.90 19.74
N ASN A 181 20.32 1.50 19.29
CA ASN A 181 19.79 2.74 19.88
C ASN A 181 18.72 2.45 20.94
N GLU A 182 18.20 3.52 21.51
CA GLU A 182 17.03 3.53 22.38
C GLU A 182 15.95 4.38 21.71
N ILE A 183 14.74 3.82 21.55
CA ILE A 183 13.62 4.50 20.91
C ILE A 183 12.37 4.47 21.78
N ASN A 184 11.39 5.30 21.45
CA ASN A 184 10.09 5.32 22.10
C ASN A 184 9.04 4.61 21.23
N GLY A 185 8.22 3.76 21.87
CA GLY A 185 7.05 3.13 21.29
C GLY A 185 5.77 3.66 21.96
N PHE A 186 4.84 4.20 21.17
CA PHE A 186 3.59 4.76 21.70
C PHE A 186 2.56 3.66 21.95
N LYS A 187 2.09 3.53 23.21
CA LYS A 187 1.03 2.58 23.60
C LYS A 187 -0.39 3.07 23.28
N ASP A 188 -0.56 4.36 23.11
CA ASP A 188 -1.82 5.04 22.82
C ASP A 188 -2.02 5.36 21.31
N HIS A 189 -1.09 4.97 20.45
CA HIS A 189 -1.26 4.96 19.01
C HIS A 189 -1.62 3.56 18.55
N LEU A 190 -2.90 3.35 18.22
CA LEU A 190 -3.41 2.06 17.80
C LEU A 190 -3.25 1.86 16.29
N TRP A 191 -3.01 0.61 15.88
CA TRP A 191 -2.76 0.22 14.50
C TRP A 191 -3.33 -1.17 14.20
N ASN A 192 -3.98 -1.33 13.06
CA ASN A 192 -4.43 -2.60 12.51
C ASN A 192 -4.26 -2.64 10.98
N GLY A 193 -3.07 -2.31 10.53
CA GLY A 193 -2.71 -2.40 9.13
C GLY A 193 -2.21 -3.78 8.71
N ILE A 194 -1.73 -3.85 7.49
CA ILE A 194 -1.21 -5.05 6.84
C ILE A 194 0.23 -4.82 6.37
N THR A 195 0.90 -5.88 5.92
CA THR A 195 2.19 -5.75 5.27
C THR A 195 2.07 -5.53 3.75
N THR A 196 3.13 -5.03 3.13
CA THR A 196 3.20 -4.95 1.65
C THR A 196 3.10 -6.33 1.00
N LEU A 197 3.58 -7.39 1.67
CA LEU A 197 3.45 -8.77 1.22
C LEU A 197 1.99 -9.25 1.27
N ASN A 198 1.26 -8.96 2.36
CA ASN A 198 -0.17 -9.26 2.42
C ASN A 198 -0.93 -8.60 1.27
N PHE A 199 -0.66 -7.30 1.01
CA PHE A 199 -1.31 -6.61 -0.10
C PHE A 199 -1.01 -7.27 -1.45
N ALA A 200 0.24 -7.68 -1.72
CA ALA A 200 0.61 -8.36 -2.96
C ALA A 200 -0.17 -9.69 -3.13
N LYS A 201 -0.27 -10.49 -2.06
CA LYS A 201 -1.05 -11.73 -2.04
C LYS A 201 -2.55 -11.50 -2.22
N ILE A 202 -3.11 -10.47 -1.56
CA ILE A 202 -4.52 -10.06 -1.70
C ILE A 202 -4.81 -9.62 -3.14
N ALA A 203 -3.97 -8.77 -3.73
CA ALA A 203 -4.12 -8.34 -5.11
C ALA A 203 -4.07 -9.54 -6.09
N HIS A 204 -3.17 -10.50 -5.86
CA HIS A 204 -3.12 -11.75 -6.61
C HIS A 204 -4.40 -12.56 -6.44
N GLY A 205 -4.87 -12.76 -5.20
CA GLY A 205 -6.11 -13.49 -4.92
C GLY A 205 -7.33 -12.85 -5.59
N MET A 206 -7.43 -11.52 -5.57
CA MET A 206 -8.49 -10.77 -6.27
C MET A 206 -8.46 -11.02 -7.78
N ILE A 207 -7.28 -10.97 -8.40
CA ILE A 207 -7.11 -11.22 -9.84
C ILE A 207 -7.46 -12.67 -10.19
N LYS A 208 -6.92 -13.62 -9.45
CA LYS A 208 -7.10 -15.06 -9.70
C LYS A 208 -8.55 -15.53 -9.54
N SER A 209 -9.27 -14.98 -8.55
CA SER A 209 -10.66 -15.34 -8.24
C SER A 209 -11.68 -14.40 -8.88
N ASP A 210 -11.23 -13.43 -9.67
CA ASP A 210 -12.05 -12.35 -10.22
C ASP A 210 -12.95 -11.63 -9.20
N THR A 211 -12.41 -11.40 -7.98
CA THR A 211 -13.12 -10.86 -6.83
C THR A 211 -13.13 -9.33 -6.86
N PHE A 212 -14.05 -8.76 -7.66
CA PHE A 212 -14.17 -7.32 -7.91
C PHE A 212 -15.58 -6.77 -7.61
N SER A 213 -16.33 -7.39 -6.71
CA SER A 213 -17.73 -6.99 -6.42
C SER A 213 -17.85 -5.70 -5.61
N GLN A 214 -16.94 -5.44 -4.67
CA GLN A 214 -16.94 -4.23 -3.85
C GLN A 214 -16.02 -3.15 -4.46
N ASN A 215 -16.48 -1.91 -4.53
CA ASN A 215 -15.68 -0.80 -5.08
C ASN A 215 -14.69 -0.21 -4.08
N LEU A 216 -15.05 -0.20 -2.80
CA LEU A 216 -14.22 0.18 -1.67
C LEU A 216 -14.34 -0.88 -0.59
N GLN A 217 -13.21 -1.35 -0.08
CA GLN A 217 -13.14 -2.33 0.99
C GLN A 217 -12.02 -1.96 1.96
N HIS A 218 -12.33 -1.95 3.25
CA HIS A 218 -11.31 -1.96 4.29
C HIS A 218 -10.73 -3.37 4.40
N LEU A 219 -9.42 -3.47 4.30
CA LEU A 219 -8.71 -4.72 4.53
C LEU A 219 -8.08 -4.68 5.92
N ILE A 220 -8.61 -5.50 6.81
CA ILE A 220 -8.22 -5.53 8.22
C ILE A 220 -7.70 -6.90 8.64
N PRO A 221 -6.67 -6.97 9.50
CA PRO A 221 -6.25 -8.19 10.18
C PRO A 221 -7.20 -8.53 11.32
N LYS A 222 -6.91 -9.63 12.04
CA LYS A 222 -7.75 -10.15 13.11
C LYS A 222 -7.76 -9.28 14.37
N ASP A 223 -6.69 -8.52 14.61
CA ASP A 223 -6.46 -7.80 15.86
C ASP A 223 -6.00 -6.35 15.66
N ILE A 224 -5.89 -5.64 16.77
CA ILE A 224 -5.40 -4.26 16.86
C ILE A 224 -4.26 -4.27 17.86
N VAL A 225 -3.16 -3.60 17.54
CA VAL A 225 -2.01 -3.46 18.43
C VAL A 225 -1.65 -1.99 18.63
N SER A 226 -0.86 -1.68 19.66
CA SER A 226 -0.22 -0.38 19.79
C SER A 226 1.00 -0.26 18.86
N LYS A 227 1.44 0.97 18.59
CA LYS A 227 2.72 1.18 17.89
C LYS A 227 3.90 0.60 18.68
N PHE A 228 3.86 0.64 20.02
CA PHE A 228 4.84 -0.04 20.85
C PHE A 228 4.89 -1.55 20.55
N THR A 229 3.75 -2.23 20.58
CA THR A 229 3.66 -3.67 20.29
C THR A 229 4.11 -4.00 18.87
N LEU A 230 3.78 -3.17 17.88
CA LEU A 230 4.23 -3.35 16.50
C LEU A 230 5.77 -3.29 16.39
N LEU A 231 6.40 -2.34 17.09
CA LEU A 231 7.87 -2.22 17.13
C LEU A 231 8.52 -3.41 17.85
N GLU A 232 7.89 -3.95 18.92
CA GLU A 232 8.36 -5.19 19.56
C GLU A 232 8.29 -6.40 18.59
N TYR A 233 7.25 -6.48 17.74
CA TYR A 233 7.20 -7.52 16.70
C TYR A 233 8.34 -7.34 15.67
N PHE A 234 8.62 -6.10 15.24
CA PHE A 234 9.78 -5.86 14.36
C PHE A 234 11.09 -6.27 15.03
N LYS A 235 11.31 -5.88 16.30
CA LYS A 235 12.49 -6.29 17.06
C LYS A 235 12.68 -7.80 17.06
N ASN A 236 11.62 -8.54 17.36
CA ASN A 236 11.69 -9.99 17.54
C ASN A 236 11.90 -10.72 16.21
N TYR A 237 11.17 -10.33 15.15
CA TYR A 237 11.19 -11.08 13.89
C TYR A 237 12.28 -10.65 12.91
N PHE A 238 12.79 -9.42 13.03
CA PHE A 238 13.96 -8.97 12.27
C PHE A 238 15.27 -9.07 13.05
N ASP A 239 15.23 -9.61 14.27
CA ASP A 239 16.39 -9.85 15.14
C ASP A 239 17.25 -8.60 15.37
N ILE A 240 16.61 -7.49 15.76
CA ILE A 240 17.27 -6.20 15.98
C ILE A 240 17.53 -5.96 17.45
N ASP A 241 18.80 -5.73 17.81
CA ASP A 241 19.20 -5.34 19.17
C ASP A 241 18.89 -3.87 19.43
N ILE A 242 17.73 -3.61 20.05
CA ILE A 242 17.23 -2.27 20.32
C ILE A 242 16.44 -2.24 21.63
N LYS A 243 16.53 -1.13 22.36
CA LYS A 243 15.68 -0.88 23.53
C LYS A 243 14.49 -0.02 23.13
N ILE A 244 13.27 -0.51 23.38
CA ILE A 244 12.04 0.21 23.11
C ILE A 244 11.38 0.61 24.41
N ASN A 245 11.22 1.91 24.65
CA ASN A 245 10.53 2.41 25.84
C ASN A 245 9.04 2.56 25.54
N GLU A 246 8.21 1.97 26.38
CA GLU A 246 6.76 2.14 26.31
C GLU A 246 6.37 3.50 26.88
N ILE A 247 5.81 4.38 26.06
CA ILE A 247 5.37 5.71 26.47
C ILE A 247 3.96 6.05 25.95
N ASN A 248 3.34 7.07 26.53
CA ASN A 248 2.18 7.74 25.93
C ASN A 248 2.66 8.92 25.08
N SER A 249 1.94 9.25 24.04
CA SER A 249 2.13 10.47 23.25
C SER A 249 1.43 11.67 23.90
N ASP A 250 1.80 12.88 23.48
CA ASP A 250 1.08 14.10 23.89
C ASP A 250 -0.35 14.15 23.31
N LYS A 251 -0.56 13.52 22.15
CA LYS A 251 -1.86 13.41 21.48
C LYS A 251 -2.01 11.99 20.92
N SER A 252 -2.95 11.23 21.45
CA SER A 252 -3.25 9.89 20.94
C SER A 252 -3.81 9.95 19.51
N VAL A 253 -3.48 8.95 18.71
CA VAL A 253 -4.00 8.79 17.34
C VAL A 253 -4.54 7.37 17.19
N ASN A 254 -5.82 7.26 16.82
CA ASN A 254 -6.46 5.99 16.55
C ASN A 254 -7.13 6.01 15.17
N ARG A 255 -6.40 5.53 14.15
CA ARG A 255 -6.92 5.35 12.78
C ARG A 255 -7.28 3.91 12.48
N THR A 256 -7.55 3.10 13.50
CA THR A 256 -7.94 1.71 13.28
C THR A 256 -9.16 1.64 12.38
N LEU A 257 -9.11 0.72 11.43
CA LEU A 257 -10.21 0.43 10.54
C LEU A 257 -11.06 -0.72 11.10
N ASN A 258 -12.34 -0.66 10.81
CA ASN A 258 -13.27 -1.77 10.86
C ASN A 258 -13.91 -1.90 9.47
N THR A 259 -14.80 -2.85 9.25
CA THR A 259 -15.45 -3.03 7.95
C THR A 259 -16.93 -3.34 8.10
N GLU A 260 -17.74 -2.79 7.20
CA GLU A 260 -19.15 -3.14 7.05
C GLU A 260 -19.33 -4.50 6.35
N ASN A 261 -18.28 -5.00 5.68
CA ASN A 261 -18.31 -6.23 4.89
C ASN A 261 -17.29 -7.26 5.41
N ILE A 262 -17.47 -7.73 6.63
CA ILE A 262 -16.55 -8.67 7.27
C ILE A 262 -16.40 -9.98 6.47
N GLU A 263 -17.48 -10.47 5.86
CA GLU A 263 -17.45 -11.66 5.03
C GLU A 263 -16.59 -11.46 3.78
N PHE A 264 -16.66 -10.26 3.19
CA PHE A 264 -15.83 -9.94 2.04
C PHE A 264 -14.36 -9.74 2.43
N ASN A 265 -14.08 -9.12 3.60
CA ASN A 265 -12.73 -9.08 4.15
C ASN A 265 -12.16 -10.50 4.31
N ASN A 266 -12.91 -11.41 4.93
CA ASN A 266 -12.47 -12.80 5.13
C ASN A 266 -12.24 -13.50 3.79
N LEU A 267 -13.12 -13.29 2.80
CA LEU A 267 -12.97 -13.84 1.46
C LEU A 267 -11.67 -13.37 0.78
N LEU A 268 -11.29 -12.10 0.93
CA LEU A 268 -10.05 -11.57 0.38
C LEU A 268 -8.82 -12.29 0.98
N TRP A 269 -8.80 -12.49 2.29
CA TRP A 269 -7.73 -13.22 2.96
C TRP A 269 -7.66 -14.68 2.51
N MET A 270 -8.80 -15.37 2.42
CA MET A 270 -8.86 -16.77 1.94
C MET A 270 -8.40 -16.88 0.48
N ASN A 271 -8.84 -15.99 -0.40
CA ASN A 271 -8.41 -15.97 -1.80
C ASN A 271 -6.91 -15.69 -1.96
N ALA A 272 -6.30 -15.02 -0.99
CA ALA A 272 -4.86 -14.78 -0.92
C ALA A 272 -4.05 -15.98 -0.39
N GLY A 273 -4.73 -17.08 -0.04
CA GLY A 273 -4.14 -18.33 0.40
C GLY A 273 -3.95 -18.45 1.91
N TYR A 274 -4.67 -17.66 2.71
CA TYR A 274 -4.67 -17.77 4.18
C TYR A 274 -5.83 -18.68 4.64
N ASP A 275 -5.58 -19.54 5.62
CA ASP A 275 -6.60 -20.41 6.21
C ASP A 275 -7.54 -19.65 7.16
N HIS A 276 -7.12 -18.50 7.66
CA HIS A 276 -7.88 -17.58 8.53
C HIS A 276 -7.40 -16.14 8.30
N VAL A 277 -8.13 -15.17 8.81
CA VAL A 277 -7.66 -13.78 8.86
C VAL A 277 -6.50 -13.70 9.86
N PRO A 278 -5.27 -13.39 9.41
CA PRO A 278 -4.11 -13.45 10.28
C PRO A 278 -4.10 -12.29 11.30
N THR A 279 -3.42 -12.52 12.42
CA THR A 279 -3.04 -11.48 13.37
C THR A 279 -1.93 -10.60 12.78
N ILE A 280 -1.72 -9.44 13.39
CA ILE A 280 -0.61 -8.53 13.03
C ILE A 280 0.74 -9.22 13.27
N GLU A 281 0.85 -9.97 14.37
CA GLU A 281 2.06 -10.73 14.67
C GLU A 281 2.40 -11.74 13.58
N GLU A 282 1.40 -12.55 13.15
CA GLU A 282 1.56 -13.51 12.06
C GLU A 282 1.97 -12.82 10.75
N ASN A 283 1.39 -11.66 10.44
CA ASN A 283 1.72 -10.89 9.25
C ASN A 283 3.16 -10.35 9.28
N ILE A 284 3.64 -9.86 10.44
CA ILE A 284 5.02 -9.36 10.58
C ILE A 284 6.01 -10.52 10.52
N LYS A 285 5.70 -11.65 11.16
CA LYS A 285 6.51 -12.86 11.06
C LYS A 285 6.64 -13.32 9.61
N GLU A 286 5.54 -13.44 8.89
CA GLU A 286 5.54 -13.85 7.48
C GLU A 286 6.38 -12.88 6.61
N LEU A 287 6.25 -11.57 6.86
CA LEU A 287 7.06 -10.56 6.16
C LEU A 287 8.56 -10.77 6.40
N ALA A 288 8.98 -10.98 7.64
CA ALA A 288 10.38 -11.16 8.02
C ALA A 288 10.98 -12.45 7.47
N GLU A 289 10.19 -13.54 7.42
CA GLU A 289 10.62 -14.84 6.91
C GLU A 289 10.64 -14.90 5.38
N SER A 290 9.93 -14.01 4.69
CA SER A 290 9.81 -13.99 3.23
C SER A 290 11.14 -13.73 2.50
N ASP A 291 11.49 -14.58 1.54
CA ASP A 291 12.66 -14.39 0.68
C ASP A 291 12.59 -13.10 -0.14
N ILE A 292 11.35 -12.68 -0.52
CA ILE A 292 11.15 -11.41 -1.23
C ILE A 292 11.54 -10.24 -0.34
N SER A 293 11.10 -10.25 0.92
CA SER A 293 11.41 -9.21 1.90
C SER A 293 12.90 -9.14 2.19
N LYS A 294 13.54 -10.29 2.46
CA LYS A 294 14.98 -10.39 2.66
C LYS A 294 15.78 -9.85 1.47
N GLY A 295 15.36 -10.20 0.25
CA GLY A 295 15.99 -9.69 -0.97
C GLY A 295 15.73 -8.19 -1.24
N ILE A 296 14.73 -7.55 -0.61
CA ILE A 296 14.55 -6.09 -0.67
C ILE A 296 15.50 -5.38 0.31
N LEU A 297 15.71 -5.98 1.48
CA LEU A 297 16.55 -5.42 2.54
C LEU A 297 18.05 -5.67 2.35
N SER A 298 18.44 -6.65 1.53
CA SER A 298 19.85 -6.93 1.15
C SER A 298 20.35 -5.94 0.09
#